data_d9f528149acb58fc9f14644db71fa6ce
#
_entry.id   d9f528149acb58fc9f14644db71fa6ce
#
_cell.length_a   1.000
_cell.length_b   1.000
_cell.length_c   1.000
_cell.angle_alpha   90.00
_cell.angle_beta   90.00
_cell.angle_gamma   90.00
#
_symmetry.space_group_name_H-M   'P 1'
#
loop_
_entity.id
_entity.type
_entity.pdbx_description
1 polymer ?
#
loop_
_entity_poly.entity_id
_entity_poly.type
_entity_poly.pdbx_seq_one_letter_code
_entity_poly.pdbx_strand_id
1 'polypeptide(L)'
;HDAVIRSTLLSFRGYECRGENGKFFIAFHHPFDAFRWCLVVQTILLRVPWEDKLLQQPQACNMTAGHRVTFKGLRVTMGIVSGEATFMKPCQRTGRAEYFGQVLNLSARVAGLAHGGQTLCDKNTWKKAAEVGFPHEHSRYIGLYSLRGVMDPVGLVQVSDASLNMRSFASVKGAQKVIDPTDKFRLSIKDLETERIDRP
;
A
#
# COMPACT_ATOMS: atom_id res chain seq x y z
N HIS A 1 -15.15 -0.35 10.32
CA HIS A 1 -14.20 -0.05 9.26
C HIS A 1 -14.45 1.34 8.67
N ASP A 2 -15.60 1.59 8.04
CA ASP A 2 -15.93 2.87 7.40
C ASP A 2 -15.82 4.07 8.35
N ALA A 3 -16.24 3.89 9.61
CA ALA A 3 -16.09 4.93 10.64
C ALA A 3 -14.63 5.28 10.91
N VAL A 4 -13.73 4.29 10.97
CA VAL A 4 -12.28 4.52 11.15
C VAL A 4 -11.73 5.30 9.96
N ILE A 5 -12.08 4.90 8.72
CA ILE A 5 -11.64 5.61 7.51
C ILE A 5 -12.04 7.10 7.58
N ARG A 6 -13.33 7.39 7.81
CA ARG A 6 -13.84 8.76 7.78
C ARG A 6 -13.39 9.62 8.95
N SER A 7 -13.35 9.06 10.16
CA SER A 7 -12.96 9.81 11.37
C SER A 7 -11.50 10.24 11.37
N THR A 8 -10.63 9.49 10.69
CA THR A 8 -9.19 9.82 10.63
C THR A 8 -8.82 10.71 9.45
N LEU A 9 -9.65 10.75 8.41
CA LEU A 9 -9.29 11.32 7.12
C LEU A 9 -8.94 12.82 7.18
N LEU A 10 -9.75 13.61 7.89
CA LEU A 10 -9.57 15.05 7.99
C LEU A 10 -8.25 15.43 8.67
N SER A 11 -7.84 14.69 9.70
CA SER A 11 -6.58 14.92 10.42
C SER A 11 -5.33 14.76 9.54
N PHE A 12 -5.47 14.08 8.41
CA PHE A 12 -4.40 13.89 7.41
C PHE A 12 -4.67 14.63 6.10
N ARG A 13 -5.56 15.61 6.11
CA ARG A 13 -5.89 16.42 4.92
C ARG A 13 -6.36 15.60 3.73
N GLY A 14 -7.00 14.46 4.01
CA GLY A 14 -7.54 13.56 2.99
C GLY A 14 -8.97 13.98 2.59
N TYR A 15 -9.30 13.72 1.35
CA TYR A 15 -10.61 13.98 0.76
C TYR A 15 -11.23 12.69 0.25
N GLU A 16 -12.41 12.32 0.78
CA GLU A 16 -13.18 11.18 0.30
C GLU A 16 -13.87 11.55 -1.02
N CYS A 17 -13.34 11.09 -2.13
CA CYS A 17 -13.96 11.27 -3.45
C CYS A 17 -15.19 10.35 -3.59
N ARG A 18 -15.01 9.08 -3.23
CA ARG A 18 -16.05 8.05 -3.31
C ARG A 18 -15.85 7.01 -2.20
N GLY A 19 -16.95 6.59 -1.57
CA GLY A 19 -16.98 5.52 -0.57
C GLY A 19 -18.24 4.68 -0.73
N GLU A 20 -18.10 3.43 -1.13
CA GLU A 20 -19.19 2.48 -1.36
C GLU A 20 -18.76 1.06 -1.02
N ASN A 21 -19.61 0.31 -0.32
CA ASN A 21 -19.41 -1.12 -0.02
C ASN A 21 -18.02 -1.43 0.58
N GLY A 22 -17.55 -0.57 1.51
CA GLY A 22 -16.25 -0.72 2.15
C GLY A 22 -15.04 -0.41 1.25
N LYS A 23 -15.27 0.15 0.06
CA LYS A 23 -14.23 0.59 -0.87
C LYS A 23 -14.20 2.11 -0.91
N PHE A 24 -13.01 2.68 -0.86
CA PHE A 24 -12.82 4.13 -0.84
C PHE A 24 -11.84 4.57 -1.92
N PHE A 25 -12.19 5.66 -2.61
CA PHE A 25 -11.26 6.48 -3.34
C PHE A 25 -11.03 7.76 -2.55
N ILE A 26 -9.78 8.01 -2.21
CA ILE A 26 -9.38 9.12 -1.35
C ILE A 26 -8.26 9.88 -2.04
N ALA A 27 -8.37 11.21 -2.08
CA ALA A 27 -7.35 12.09 -2.60
C ALA A 27 -6.62 12.81 -1.46
N PHE A 28 -5.33 13.03 -1.66
CA PHE A 28 -4.45 13.83 -0.80
C PHE A 28 -3.66 14.80 -1.66
N HIS A 29 -3.32 15.98 -1.13
CA HIS A 29 -2.46 16.91 -1.85
C HIS A 29 -1.00 16.44 -1.89
N HIS A 30 -0.56 15.73 -0.85
CA HIS A 30 0.82 15.24 -0.74
C HIS A 30 0.85 13.74 -0.46
N PRO A 31 1.74 12.98 -1.12
CA PRO A 31 1.87 11.54 -0.88
C PRO A 31 2.29 11.23 0.57
N PHE A 32 3.03 12.12 1.22
CA PHE A 32 3.40 11.99 2.62
C PHE A 32 2.20 11.83 3.56
N ASP A 33 1.14 12.64 3.35
CA ASP A 33 -0.10 12.57 4.15
C ASP A 33 -0.84 11.25 3.89
N ALA A 34 -0.89 10.82 2.62
CA ALA A 34 -1.49 9.55 2.24
C ALA A 34 -0.79 8.36 2.93
N PHE A 35 0.54 8.35 2.94
CA PHE A 35 1.31 7.30 3.61
C PHE A 35 1.06 7.28 5.10
N ARG A 36 1.19 8.42 5.77
CA ARG A 36 0.94 8.52 7.22
C ARG A 36 -0.47 8.07 7.57
N TRP A 37 -1.46 8.50 6.80
CA TRP A 37 -2.84 8.10 7.01
C TRP A 37 -3.01 6.58 6.87
N CYS A 38 -2.48 5.96 5.83
CA CYS A 38 -2.55 4.52 5.63
C CYS A 38 -1.94 3.74 6.81
N LEU A 39 -0.76 4.15 7.30
CA LEU A 39 -0.11 3.51 8.44
C LEU A 39 -0.95 3.62 9.72
N VAL A 40 -1.48 4.81 9.99
CA VAL A 40 -2.34 5.05 11.15
C VAL A 40 -3.62 4.23 11.08
N VAL A 41 -4.30 4.20 9.95
CA VAL A 41 -5.52 3.37 9.77
C VAL A 41 -5.21 1.89 10.00
N GLN A 42 -4.13 1.35 9.43
CA GLN A 42 -3.72 -0.04 9.64
C GLN A 42 -3.48 -0.37 11.13
N THR A 43 -2.95 0.59 11.88
CA THR A 43 -2.69 0.44 13.33
C THR A 43 -3.98 0.56 14.14
N ILE A 44 -4.85 1.53 13.81
CA ILE A 44 -6.13 1.72 14.51
C ILE A 44 -7.02 0.50 14.34
N LEU A 45 -7.08 -0.10 13.14
CA LEU A 45 -7.91 -1.27 12.86
C LEU A 45 -7.59 -2.47 13.78
N LEU A 46 -6.36 -2.60 14.28
CA LEU A 46 -6.03 -3.63 15.28
C LEU A 46 -6.68 -3.39 16.65
N ARG A 47 -7.02 -2.13 16.96
CA ARG A 47 -7.56 -1.71 18.26
C ARG A 47 -9.08 -1.60 18.27
N VAL A 48 -9.72 -1.69 17.10
CA VAL A 48 -11.18 -1.68 17.00
C VAL A 48 -11.77 -2.85 17.80
N PRO A 49 -12.81 -2.64 18.60
CA PRO A 49 -13.53 -3.71 19.28
C PRO A 49 -14.43 -4.45 18.27
N TRP A 50 -13.82 -5.34 17.49
CA TRP A 50 -14.53 -6.15 16.51
C TRP A 50 -15.46 -7.16 17.21
N GLU A 51 -16.63 -7.40 16.63
CA GLU A 51 -17.56 -8.42 17.10
C GLU A 51 -16.94 -9.83 17.05
N ASP A 52 -17.21 -10.65 18.04
CA ASP A 52 -16.68 -12.03 18.16
C ASP A 52 -17.04 -12.88 16.93
N LYS A 53 -18.26 -12.72 16.40
CA LYS A 53 -18.70 -13.41 15.17
C LYS A 53 -17.79 -13.11 13.98
N LEU A 54 -17.30 -11.86 13.86
CA LEU A 54 -16.37 -11.48 12.82
C LEU A 54 -14.98 -12.09 13.06
N LEU A 55 -14.52 -12.07 14.31
CA LEU A 55 -13.19 -12.61 14.68
C LEU A 55 -13.09 -14.14 14.53
N GLN A 56 -14.22 -14.85 14.49
CA GLN A 56 -14.29 -16.28 14.18
C GLN A 56 -14.07 -16.58 12.68
N GLN A 57 -14.18 -15.57 11.81
CA GLN A 57 -13.95 -15.76 10.37
C GLN A 57 -12.45 -15.85 10.06
N PRO A 58 -12.00 -16.81 9.22
CA PRO A 58 -10.58 -16.98 8.88
C PRO A 58 -9.92 -15.72 8.34
N GLN A 59 -10.68 -14.87 7.62
CA GLN A 59 -10.20 -13.63 7.03
C GLN A 59 -10.05 -12.48 8.03
N ALA A 60 -10.65 -12.60 9.23
CA ALA A 60 -10.67 -11.56 10.26
C ALA A 60 -10.12 -12.02 11.62
N CYS A 61 -9.75 -13.28 11.75
CA CYS A 61 -9.25 -13.85 13.00
C CYS A 61 -7.98 -13.15 13.49
N ASN A 62 -7.73 -13.25 14.79
CA ASN A 62 -6.49 -12.78 15.39
C ASN A 62 -5.31 -13.60 14.90
N MET A 63 -4.24 -12.91 14.50
CA MET A 63 -2.95 -13.52 14.22
C MET A 63 -1.86 -12.80 15.01
N THR A 64 -0.91 -13.57 15.52
CA THR A 64 0.21 -13.05 16.30
C THR A 64 1.53 -13.48 15.69
N ALA A 65 2.57 -12.69 15.90
CA ALA A 65 3.95 -13.07 15.66
C ALA A 65 4.71 -12.82 16.97
N GLY A 66 5.13 -13.90 17.64
CA GLY A 66 5.56 -13.85 19.04
C GLY A 66 4.42 -13.32 19.93
N HIS A 67 4.73 -12.31 20.73
CA HIS A 67 3.74 -11.67 21.63
C HIS A 67 2.96 -10.51 21.00
N ARG A 68 3.18 -10.19 19.72
CA ARG A 68 2.54 -9.04 19.05
C ARG A 68 1.39 -9.49 18.17
N VAL A 69 0.24 -8.82 18.29
CA VAL A 69 -0.88 -8.98 17.36
C VAL A 69 -0.50 -8.33 16.04
N THR A 70 -0.49 -9.11 14.97
CA THR A 70 -0.19 -8.65 13.60
C THR A 70 -1.46 -8.36 12.81
N PHE A 71 -2.52 -9.15 13.02
CA PHE A 71 -3.83 -8.95 12.40
C PHE A 71 -4.94 -9.18 13.42
N LYS A 72 -5.99 -8.37 13.34
CA LYS A 72 -7.23 -8.50 14.09
C LYS A 72 -8.36 -7.80 13.36
N GLY A 73 -9.46 -8.48 13.09
CA GLY A 73 -10.62 -7.93 12.41
C GLY A 73 -10.40 -7.75 10.90
N LEU A 74 -11.13 -6.81 10.30
CA LEU A 74 -11.08 -6.56 8.86
C LEU A 74 -9.69 -6.13 8.40
N ARG A 75 -9.21 -6.76 7.34
CA ARG A 75 -7.89 -6.53 6.75
C ARG A 75 -8.03 -5.69 5.49
N VAL A 76 -7.67 -4.43 5.55
CA VAL A 76 -7.81 -3.47 4.46
C VAL A 76 -6.60 -3.52 3.53
N THR A 77 -6.85 -3.61 2.22
CA THR A 77 -5.82 -3.42 1.19
C THR A 77 -5.74 -1.94 0.84
N MET A 78 -4.53 -1.41 0.68
CA MET A 78 -4.34 -0.01 0.33
C MET A 78 -3.34 0.11 -0.83
N GLY A 79 -3.68 0.96 -1.81
CA GLY A 79 -2.81 1.31 -2.93
C GLY A 79 -2.67 2.82 -3.04
N ILE A 80 -1.46 3.32 -3.12
CA ILE A 80 -1.15 4.75 -3.17
C ILE A 80 -0.38 5.03 -4.46
N VAL A 81 -0.89 5.96 -5.27
CA VAL A 81 -0.23 6.42 -6.49
C VAL A 81 -0.39 7.92 -6.59
N SER A 82 0.70 8.64 -6.88
CA SER A 82 0.70 10.08 -7.10
C SER A 82 0.78 10.41 -8.58
N GLY A 83 -0.02 11.36 -9.01
CA GLY A 83 -0.05 11.83 -10.38
C GLY A 83 -1.17 12.83 -10.58
N GLU A 84 -1.29 13.34 -11.79
CA GLU A 84 -2.34 14.27 -12.16
C GLU A 84 -3.56 13.52 -12.69
N ALA A 85 -4.74 13.96 -12.28
CA ALA A 85 -5.98 13.51 -12.89
C ALA A 85 -6.14 14.14 -14.27
N THR A 86 -6.63 13.38 -15.24
CA THR A 86 -6.87 13.91 -16.60
C THR A 86 -7.98 14.95 -16.57
N PHE A 87 -9.02 14.72 -15.78
CA PHE A 87 -10.09 15.68 -15.53
C PHE A 87 -10.81 15.36 -14.22
N MET A 88 -11.62 16.29 -13.77
CA MET A 88 -12.46 16.19 -12.56
C MET A 88 -13.87 16.68 -12.92
N LYS A 89 -14.87 16.03 -12.34
CA LYS A 89 -16.27 16.48 -12.38
C LYS A 89 -16.94 16.26 -11.03
N PRO A 90 -17.98 17.01 -10.69
CA PRO A 90 -18.79 16.72 -9.51
C PRO A 90 -19.61 15.43 -9.75
N CYS A 91 -19.66 14.58 -8.73
CA CYS A 91 -20.57 13.44 -8.71
C CYS A 91 -22.00 13.93 -8.59
N GLN A 92 -22.87 13.54 -9.50
CA GLN A 92 -24.27 14.00 -9.51
C GLN A 92 -25.05 13.60 -8.25
N ARG A 93 -24.69 12.46 -7.63
CA ARG A 93 -25.36 11.97 -6.43
C ARG A 93 -24.88 12.61 -5.14
N THR A 94 -23.61 12.93 -5.03
CA THR A 94 -22.99 13.36 -3.76
C THR A 94 -22.43 14.78 -3.78
N GLY A 95 -22.33 15.40 -4.96
CA GLY A 95 -21.65 16.66 -5.17
C GLY A 95 -20.12 16.63 -4.98
N ARG A 96 -19.57 15.49 -4.57
CA ARG A 96 -18.13 15.33 -4.33
C ARG A 96 -17.35 15.32 -5.64
N ALA A 97 -16.11 15.77 -5.60
CA ALA A 97 -15.21 15.70 -6.75
C ALA A 97 -14.87 14.25 -7.10
N GLU A 98 -15.18 13.85 -8.32
CA GLU A 98 -14.73 12.60 -8.91
C GLU A 98 -13.60 12.91 -9.89
N TYR A 99 -12.47 12.25 -9.68
CA TYR A 99 -11.30 12.36 -10.53
C TYR A 99 -11.26 11.22 -11.53
N PHE A 100 -10.67 11.49 -12.70
CA PHE A 100 -10.54 10.52 -13.79
C PHE A 100 -9.14 10.57 -14.38
N GLY A 101 -8.66 9.45 -14.89
CA GLY A 101 -7.37 9.36 -15.56
C GLY A 101 -6.58 8.12 -15.18
N GLN A 102 -5.39 8.04 -15.77
CA GLN A 102 -4.52 6.87 -15.59
C GLN A 102 -4.07 6.68 -14.12
N VAL A 103 -3.89 7.77 -13.38
CA VAL A 103 -3.48 7.71 -11.96
C VAL A 103 -4.49 6.93 -11.11
N LEU A 104 -5.79 7.10 -11.35
CA LEU A 104 -6.82 6.35 -10.62
C LEU A 104 -6.81 4.87 -11.00
N ASN A 105 -6.69 4.58 -12.30
CA ASN A 105 -6.62 3.21 -12.78
C ASN A 105 -5.40 2.49 -12.19
N LEU A 106 -4.26 3.16 -12.14
CA LEU A 106 -3.05 2.61 -11.56
C LEU A 106 -3.20 2.40 -10.04
N SER A 107 -3.76 3.38 -9.31
CA SER A 107 -3.98 3.25 -7.86
C SER A 107 -4.91 2.07 -7.51
N ALA A 108 -6.00 1.90 -8.28
CA ALA A 108 -6.90 0.77 -8.13
C ALA A 108 -6.21 -0.58 -8.40
N ARG A 109 -5.33 -0.64 -9.41
CA ARG A 109 -4.54 -1.85 -9.69
C ARG A 109 -3.54 -2.14 -8.60
N VAL A 110 -2.78 -1.14 -8.14
CA VAL A 110 -1.83 -1.29 -7.03
C VAL A 110 -2.54 -1.78 -5.76
N ALA A 111 -3.71 -1.21 -5.43
CA ALA A 111 -4.53 -1.68 -4.31
C ALA A 111 -5.00 -3.14 -4.49
N GLY A 112 -5.38 -3.52 -5.71
CA GLY A 112 -5.81 -4.88 -6.05
C GLY A 112 -4.72 -5.95 -5.94
N LEU A 113 -3.44 -5.55 -6.05
CA LEU A 113 -2.29 -6.45 -5.86
C LEU A 113 -2.00 -6.73 -4.39
N ALA A 114 -2.39 -5.83 -3.50
CA ALA A 114 -2.11 -5.93 -2.08
C ALA A 114 -2.91 -7.06 -1.41
N HIS A 115 -2.33 -7.66 -0.39
CA HIS A 115 -3.04 -8.55 0.53
C HIS A 115 -3.76 -7.75 1.61
N GLY A 116 -4.76 -8.36 2.25
CA GLY A 116 -5.45 -7.75 3.39
C GLY A 116 -4.47 -7.34 4.49
N GLY A 117 -4.49 -6.07 4.87
CA GLY A 117 -3.53 -5.50 5.82
C GLY A 117 -2.23 -4.99 5.21
N GLN A 118 -2.08 -5.05 3.89
CA GLN A 118 -0.91 -4.56 3.16
C GLN A 118 -1.17 -3.20 2.51
N THR A 119 -0.19 -2.32 2.57
CA THR A 119 -0.17 -1.03 1.86
C THR A 119 0.94 -1.07 0.81
N LEU A 120 0.57 -0.83 -0.45
CA LEU A 120 1.48 -0.77 -1.59
C LEU A 120 1.46 0.61 -2.24
N CYS A 121 2.57 1.01 -2.82
CA CYS A 121 2.65 2.16 -3.71
C CYS A 121 3.57 1.86 -4.89
N ASP A 122 3.49 2.67 -5.94
CA ASP A 122 4.51 2.68 -6.98
C ASP A 122 5.78 3.40 -6.51
N LYS A 123 6.91 3.05 -7.12
CA LYS A 123 8.25 3.57 -6.76
C LYS A 123 8.34 5.10 -6.90
N ASN A 124 7.64 5.69 -7.88
CA ASN A 124 7.68 7.14 -8.10
C ASN A 124 6.94 7.89 -6.98
N THR A 125 5.79 7.38 -6.55
CA THR A 125 5.03 7.91 -5.40
C THR A 125 5.86 7.83 -4.12
N TRP A 126 6.54 6.69 -3.90
CA TRP A 126 7.44 6.53 -2.77
C TRP A 126 8.58 7.55 -2.77
N LYS A 127 9.25 7.76 -3.93
CA LYS A 127 10.30 8.76 -4.06
C LYS A 127 9.85 10.16 -3.66
N LYS A 128 8.69 10.60 -4.16
CA LYS A 128 8.11 11.89 -3.81
C LYS A 128 7.83 12.05 -2.31
N ALA A 129 7.41 10.97 -1.63
CA ALA A 129 7.21 11.01 -0.19
C ALA A 129 8.55 11.03 0.58
N ALA A 130 9.56 10.29 0.12
CA ALA A 130 10.89 10.27 0.70
C ALA A 130 11.60 11.62 0.59
N GLU A 131 11.46 12.33 -0.53
CA GLU A 131 11.98 13.68 -0.76
C GLU A 131 11.48 14.70 0.27
N VAL A 132 10.29 14.50 0.81
CA VAL A 132 9.69 15.35 1.86
C VAL A 132 9.81 14.74 3.26
N GLY A 133 10.70 13.76 3.45
CA GLY A 133 11.08 13.22 4.75
C GLY A 133 10.31 11.98 5.21
N PHE A 134 9.62 11.25 4.31
CA PHE A 134 9.04 9.96 4.71
C PHE A 134 10.15 8.95 5.03
N PRO A 135 10.12 8.29 6.23
CA PRO A 135 11.22 7.44 6.68
C PRO A 135 11.39 6.18 5.80
N HIS A 136 12.64 5.90 5.41
CA HIS A 136 12.98 4.75 4.59
C HIS A 136 12.71 3.40 5.28
N GLU A 137 12.89 3.33 6.59
CA GLU A 137 12.64 2.14 7.41
C GLU A 137 11.18 1.67 7.39
N HIS A 138 10.24 2.55 7.02
CA HIS A 138 8.84 2.21 6.83
C HIS A 138 8.53 1.64 5.45
N SER A 139 9.54 1.42 4.61
CA SER A 139 9.36 1.00 3.22
C SER A 139 10.27 -0.15 2.83
N ARG A 140 9.76 -1.01 1.94
CA ARG A 140 10.51 -2.12 1.35
C ARG A 140 10.18 -2.24 -0.14
N TYR A 141 11.17 -2.12 -0.99
CA TYR A 141 11.00 -2.43 -2.41
C TYR A 141 10.74 -3.92 -2.59
N ILE A 142 9.67 -4.28 -3.29
CA ILE A 142 9.25 -5.68 -3.48
C ILE A 142 9.48 -6.20 -4.90
N GLY A 143 9.83 -5.31 -5.83
CA GLY A 143 10.22 -5.65 -7.19
C GLY A 143 9.46 -4.91 -8.26
N LEU A 144 9.78 -5.27 -9.51
CA LEU A 144 9.18 -4.73 -10.72
C LEU A 144 8.10 -5.71 -11.23
N TYR A 145 6.93 -5.19 -11.59
CA TYR A 145 5.77 -6.01 -11.95
C TYR A 145 5.08 -5.49 -13.21
N SER A 146 4.73 -6.41 -14.11
CA SER A 146 3.85 -6.11 -15.23
C SER A 146 2.40 -6.14 -14.77
N LEU A 147 1.69 -5.03 -14.96
CA LEU A 147 0.29 -4.87 -14.55
C LEU A 147 -0.62 -4.84 -15.76
N ARG A 148 -1.74 -5.55 -15.67
CA ARG A 148 -2.71 -5.61 -16.79
C ARG A 148 -3.19 -4.22 -17.18
N GLY A 149 -2.98 -3.84 -18.47
CA GLY A 149 -3.38 -2.55 -19.05
C GLY A 149 -2.54 -1.36 -18.55
N VAL A 150 -1.30 -1.63 -18.13
CA VAL A 150 -0.25 -0.64 -17.90
C VAL A 150 0.90 -1.02 -18.84
N MET A 151 1.35 -0.08 -19.69
CA MET A 151 2.35 -0.38 -20.72
C MET A 151 3.70 -0.73 -20.12
N ASP A 152 4.17 0.08 -19.18
CA ASP A 152 5.47 -0.10 -18.55
C ASP A 152 5.36 -0.88 -17.24
N PRO A 153 6.35 -1.74 -16.94
CA PRO A 153 6.41 -2.40 -15.64
C PRO A 153 6.51 -1.38 -14.49
N VAL A 154 5.80 -1.67 -13.41
CA VAL A 154 5.70 -0.79 -12.24
C VAL A 154 6.55 -1.34 -11.10
N GLY A 155 7.49 -0.54 -10.62
CA GLY A 155 8.23 -0.85 -9.39
C GLY A 155 7.32 -0.65 -8.19
N LEU A 156 7.15 -1.69 -7.37
CA LEU A 156 6.28 -1.66 -6.20
C LEU A 156 7.08 -1.56 -4.91
N VAL A 157 6.58 -0.72 -4.01
CA VAL A 157 7.10 -0.55 -2.66
C VAL A 157 6.00 -0.88 -1.66
N GLN A 158 6.30 -1.74 -0.70
CA GLN A 158 5.45 -1.97 0.46
C GLN A 158 5.78 -0.93 1.52
N VAL A 159 4.73 -0.35 2.11
CA VAL A 159 4.85 0.61 3.21
C VAL A 159 4.23 -0.01 4.46
N SER A 160 4.94 0.06 5.60
CA SER A 160 4.52 -0.56 6.85
C SER A 160 5.01 0.26 8.04
N ASP A 161 4.16 0.41 9.05
CA ASP A 161 4.59 0.95 10.34
C ASP A 161 5.54 -0.02 11.06
N ALA A 162 6.46 0.50 11.86
CA ALA A 162 7.40 -0.30 12.63
C ALA A 162 6.71 -1.32 13.57
N SER A 163 5.52 -0.98 14.08
CA SER A 163 4.71 -1.89 14.91
C SER A 163 4.11 -3.06 14.12
N LEU A 164 4.04 -2.95 12.78
CA LEU A 164 3.46 -3.92 11.87
C LEU A 164 4.49 -4.60 10.96
N ASN A 165 5.78 -4.37 11.19
CA ASN A 165 6.87 -4.91 10.37
C ASN A 165 6.97 -6.45 10.37
N MET A 166 6.37 -7.09 11.38
CA MET A 166 6.28 -8.57 11.47
C MET A 166 5.18 -9.17 10.57
N ARG A 167 4.37 -8.33 9.88
CA ARG A 167 3.43 -8.83 8.88
C ARG A 167 4.19 -9.40 7.68
N SER A 168 3.93 -10.66 7.38
CA SER A 168 4.44 -11.32 6.19
C SER A 168 3.32 -11.49 5.17
N PHE A 169 3.64 -11.25 3.91
CA PHE A 169 2.71 -11.39 2.80
C PHE A 169 3.31 -12.28 1.73
N ALA A 170 2.48 -13.09 1.09
CA ALA A 170 2.85 -13.82 -0.11
C ALA A 170 3.20 -12.86 -1.26
N SER A 171 3.63 -13.39 -2.39
CA SER A 171 3.81 -12.60 -3.62
C SER A 171 2.54 -11.84 -3.97
N VAL A 172 2.67 -10.67 -4.57
CA VAL A 172 1.52 -9.86 -4.99
C VAL A 172 0.58 -10.64 -5.90
N LYS A 173 -0.70 -10.33 -5.80
CA LYS A 173 -1.75 -11.06 -6.52
C LYS A 173 -1.81 -10.62 -7.99
N GLY A 174 -1.98 -11.60 -8.91
CA GLY A 174 -2.41 -11.30 -10.28
C GLY A 174 -1.46 -10.44 -11.13
N ALA A 175 -0.19 -10.33 -10.75
CA ALA A 175 0.83 -9.64 -11.53
C ALA A 175 2.06 -10.52 -11.71
N GLN A 176 2.71 -10.41 -12.87
CA GLN A 176 3.94 -11.12 -13.17
C GLN A 176 5.13 -10.26 -12.74
N LYS A 177 6.01 -10.83 -11.91
CA LYS A 177 7.27 -10.18 -11.55
C LYS A 177 8.20 -10.15 -12.76
N VAL A 178 8.73 -8.99 -13.07
CA VAL A 178 9.71 -8.78 -14.14
C VAL A 178 11.10 -8.70 -13.52
N ILE A 179 12.11 -9.19 -14.23
CA ILE A 179 13.50 -9.08 -13.77
C ILE A 179 13.87 -7.59 -13.86
N ASP A 180 14.16 -6.99 -12.70
CA ASP A 180 14.65 -5.62 -12.64
C ASP A 180 16.10 -5.59 -13.16
N PRO A 181 16.41 -4.80 -14.19
CA PRO A 181 17.78 -4.68 -14.70
C PRO A 181 18.78 -4.26 -13.62
N THR A 182 18.33 -3.51 -12.61
CA THR A 182 19.17 -3.09 -11.48
C THR A 182 19.42 -4.22 -10.48
N ASP A 183 18.56 -5.22 -10.38
CA ASP A 183 18.77 -6.41 -9.54
C ASP A 183 19.85 -7.33 -10.12
N LYS A 184 20.00 -7.40 -11.45
CA LYS A 184 21.09 -8.16 -12.10
C LYS A 184 22.49 -7.65 -11.68
N PHE A 185 22.64 -6.34 -11.54
CA PHE A 185 23.91 -5.75 -11.08
C PHE A 185 24.21 -6.08 -9.61
N ARG A 186 23.20 -6.14 -8.74
CA ARG A 186 23.37 -6.51 -7.32
C ARG A 186 23.69 -8.00 -7.13
N LEU A 187 23.09 -8.88 -7.94
CA LEU A 187 23.41 -10.31 -7.94
C LEU A 187 24.86 -10.53 -8.40
N SER A 188 25.29 -9.88 -9.48
CA SER A 188 26.66 -9.96 -9.99
C SER A 188 27.72 -9.46 -9.00
N ILE A 189 27.43 -8.43 -8.20
CA ILE A 189 28.34 -7.93 -7.16
C ILE A 189 28.40 -8.91 -5.98
N LYS A 190 27.28 -9.52 -5.57
CA LYS A 190 27.27 -10.54 -4.50
C LYS A 190 28.04 -11.79 -4.91
N ASP A 191 27.88 -12.22 -6.17
CA ASP A 191 28.61 -13.38 -6.69
C ASP A 191 30.12 -13.11 -6.72
N LEU A 192 30.56 -11.90 -7.07
CA LEU A 192 31.97 -11.49 -7.06
C LEU A 192 32.54 -11.34 -5.64
N GLU A 193 31.74 -10.96 -4.66
CA GLU A 193 32.15 -10.91 -3.25
C GLU A 193 32.29 -12.31 -2.65
N THR A 194 31.42 -13.24 -3.03
CA THR A 194 31.48 -14.65 -2.59
C THR A 194 32.72 -15.37 -3.17
N GLU A 195 33.06 -15.14 -4.45
CA GLU A 195 34.25 -15.69 -5.07
C GLU A 195 35.56 -15.15 -4.51
N ARG A 196 35.56 -13.96 -3.88
CA ARG A 196 36.72 -13.40 -3.21
C ARG A 196 37.04 -14.02 -1.84
N ILE A 197 36.03 -14.59 -1.19
CA ILE A 197 36.15 -15.20 0.15
C ILE A 197 36.64 -16.66 0.05
N ASP A 198 36.43 -17.31 -1.08
CA ASP A 198 36.79 -18.74 -1.30
C ASP A 198 38.13 -18.97 -2.03
N ARG A 199 38.98 -17.97 -2.14
CA ARG A 199 40.36 -18.19 -2.61
C ARG A 199 41.30 -18.37 -1.43
N PRO A 200 41.99 -19.54 -1.34
CA PRO A 200 42.95 -19.85 -0.29
C PRO A 200 44.21 -18.96 -0.35
#